data_3387eef5cae65327622965e57eb43a28
#
_entry.id   3387eef5cae65327622965e57eb43a28
#
_cell.length_a   1.000
_cell.length_b   1.000
_cell.length_c   1.000
_cell.angle_alpha   90.00
_cell.angle_beta   90.00
_cell.angle_gamma   90.00
#
_symmetry.space_group_name_H-M   'P 1'
#
loop_
_entity.id
_entity.type
_entity.pdbx_description
1 polymer ?
#
loop_
_entity_poly.entity_id
_entity_poly.type
_entity_poly.pdbx_seq_one_letter_code
_entity_poly.pdbx_strand_id
1 'polypeptide(L)'
;FVMYRPIYNKWYLTWFFRIFKVIPIGGGSSRESIETIREYLARGEVVALFPEGHISYNGQINEFQKGFEHVLKDLENVTTVPFYLRGLWGSSFSRADSFYKNLTKRQGKREILVAFGKPIHGFIDATAMKQKVLELSFSVWEKVMSKRKPLMHHWLNSAKSNLFKEAAVDAQGTKLNNLKFIAAVLMFVKTLKAALGNEKNVGVLLPSSSIGAI
;
A
#
# COMPACT_ATOMS: atom_id res chain seq x y z
N PHE A 1 -3.92 10.80 18.88
CA PHE A 1 -3.06 9.73 18.36
C PHE A 1 -2.42 8.96 19.52
N VAL A 2 -2.28 7.65 19.33
CA VAL A 2 -1.57 6.77 20.27
C VAL A 2 -0.16 6.51 19.76
N MET A 3 0.85 6.69 20.60
CA MET A 3 2.26 6.59 20.20
C MET A 3 3.11 5.85 21.24
N TYR A 4 4.12 5.14 20.76
CA TYR A 4 5.08 4.44 21.61
C TYR A 4 5.89 5.41 22.48
N ARG A 5 5.87 5.20 23.81
CA ARG A 5 6.44 6.09 24.83
C ARG A 5 7.89 6.49 24.61
N PRO A 6 8.82 5.60 24.19
CA PRO A 6 10.20 6.01 23.89
C PRO A 6 10.36 7.04 22.77
N ILE A 7 9.41 7.07 21.82
CA ILE A 7 9.38 8.11 20.77
C ILE A 7 8.79 9.40 21.34
N TYR A 8 7.72 9.29 22.11
CA TYR A 8 7.07 10.43 22.77
C TYR A 8 8.04 11.21 23.66
N ASN A 9 8.90 10.52 24.40
CA ASN A 9 9.85 11.13 25.36
C ASN A 9 11.08 11.78 24.71
N LYS A 10 11.19 11.81 23.39
CA LYS A 10 12.27 12.55 22.74
C LYS A 10 12.10 14.04 23.00
N TRP A 11 13.05 14.68 23.69
CA TRP A 11 12.98 16.04 24.19
C TRP A 11 12.55 17.08 23.14
N TYR A 12 13.00 16.91 21.88
CA TYR A 12 12.70 17.81 20.77
C TYR A 12 11.29 17.59 20.16
N LEU A 13 10.58 16.51 20.52
CA LEU A 13 9.23 16.21 20.02
C LEU A 13 8.15 16.31 21.10
N THR A 14 8.52 16.28 22.37
CA THR A 14 7.56 16.21 23.50
C THR A 14 6.60 17.40 23.51
N TRP A 15 7.07 18.61 23.21
CA TRP A 15 6.23 19.79 23.16
C TRP A 15 5.19 19.70 22.04
N PHE A 16 5.58 19.20 20.87
CA PHE A 16 4.71 18.97 19.73
C PHE A 16 3.63 17.93 20.05
N PHE A 17 4.01 16.80 20.62
CA PHE A 17 3.07 15.74 20.98
C PHE A 17 2.08 16.16 22.06
N ARG A 18 2.47 17.06 22.98
CA ARG A 18 1.56 17.65 23.97
C ARG A 18 0.47 18.53 23.32
N ILE A 19 0.84 19.37 22.35
CA ILE A 19 -0.12 20.20 21.60
C ILE A 19 -1.15 19.34 20.90
N PHE A 20 -0.71 18.23 20.28
CA PHE A 20 -1.60 17.32 19.56
C PHE A 20 -2.26 16.25 20.45
N LYS A 21 -2.18 16.39 21.77
CA LYS A 21 -2.76 15.46 22.75
C LYS A 21 -2.44 13.99 22.42
N VAL A 22 -1.18 13.70 22.07
CA VAL A 22 -0.72 12.35 21.76
C VAL A 22 -0.66 11.53 23.05
N ILE A 23 -1.28 10.35 23.05
CA ILE A 23 -1.33 9.43 24.19
C ILE A 23 -0.09 8.53 24.13
N PRO A 24 0.85 8.61 25.10
CA PRO A 24 2.00 7.73 25.15
C PRO A 24 1.59 6.35 25.68
N ILE A 25 1.88 5.29 24.89
CA ILE A 25 1.66 3.90 25.29
C ILE A 25 2.98 3.12 25.31
N GLY A 26 2.99 1.98 26.05
CA GLY A 26 4.20 1.18 26.22
C GLY A 26 5.15 1.74 27.28
N GLY A 27 6.00 0.87 27.87
CA GLY A 27 6.86 1.17 29.01
C GLY A 27 6.18 1.01 30.37
N GLY A 28 4.90 0.65 30.40
CA GLY A 28 4.09 0.22 31.53
C GLY A 28 3.26 -1.01 31.17
N SER A 29 2.21 -1.32 31.95
CA SER A 29 1.32 -2.42 31.61
C SER A 29 0.46 -2.07 30.40
N SER A 30 0.20 -3.05 29.52
CA SER A 30 -0.71 -2.90 28.40
C SER A 30 -2.13 -2.49 28.86
N ARG A 31 -2.50 -2.90 30.08
CA ARG A 31 -3.78 -2.58 30.71
C ARG A 31 -3.93 -1.07 30.98
N GLU A 32 -2.90 -0.42 31.54
CA GLU A 32 -2.88 1.03 31.80
C GLU A 32 -3.09 1.83 30.49
N SER A 33 -2.43 1.40 29.41
CA SER A 33 -2.58 2.03 28.11
C SER A 33 -4.00 1.90 27.54
N ILE A 34 -4.62 0.73 27.71
CA ILE A 34 -6.02 0.49 27.28
C ILE A 34 -6.98 1.36 28.09
N GLU A 35 -6.83 1.42 29.41
CA GLU A 35 -7.64 2.21 30.32
C GLU A 35 -7.57 3.71 29.93
N THR A 36 -6.36 4.23 29.73
CA THR A 36 -6.16 5.62 29.28
C THR A 36 -6.92 5.90 27.97
N ILE A 37 -6.84 5.01 26.99
CA ILE A 37 -7.54 5.20 25.70
C ILE A 37 -9.07 5.20 25.94
N ARG A 38 -9.58 4.29 26.78
CA ARG A 38 -11.02 4.21 27.14
C ARG A 38 -11.52 5.48 27.80
N GLU A 39 -10.75 6.08 28.70
CA GLU A 39 -11.08 7.36 29.33
C GLU A 39 -11.21 8.49 28.29
N TYR A 40 -10.31 8.57 27.31
CA TYR A 40 -10.42 9.57 26.24
C TYR A 40 -11.70 9.35 25.40
N LEU A 41 -12.00 8.11 25.05
CA LEU A 41 -13.21 7.77 24.30
C LEU A 41 -14.49 8.07 25.11
N ALA A 42 -14.49 7.79 26.41
CA ALA A 42 -15.62 8.09 27.30
C ALA A 42 -15.89 9.60 27.42
N ARG A 43 -14.87 10.44 27.23
CA ARG A 43 -14.99 11.91 27.17
C ARG A 43 -15.45 12.42 25.80
N GLY A 44 -15.75 11.54 24.83
CA GLY A 44 -16.13 11.91 23.47
C GLY A 44 -14.95 12.37 22.60
N GLU A 45 -13.72 12.10 23.00
CA GLU A 45 -12.53 12.45 22.23
C GLU A 45 -12.29 11.43 21.08
N VAL A 46 -11.72 11.90 19.98
CA VAL A 46 -11.36 11.02 18.84
C VAL A 46 -9.96 10.45 19.05
N VAL A 47 -9.86 9.13 19.06
CA VAL A 47 -8.58 8.43 19.21
C VAL A 47 -8.19 7.71 17.92
N ALA A 48 -7.03 8.05 17.35
CA ALA A 48 -6.45 7.32 16.22
C ALA A 48 -5.46 6.27 16.74
N LEU A 49 -5.70 5.01 16.37
CA LEU A 49 -4.95 3.84 16.80
C LEU A 49 -4.43 3.07 15.59
N PHE A 50 -3.18 2.59 15.66
CA PHE A 50 -2.59 1.69 14.67
C PHE A 50 -2.51 0.28 15.25
N PRO A 51 -3.48 -0.61 14.93
CA PRO A 51 -3.61 -1.90 15.61
C PRO A 51 -2.52 -2.91 15.25
N GLU A 52 -1.69 -2.63 14.24
CA GLU A 52 -0.49 -3.43 13.95
C GLU A 52 0.55 -3.41 15.09
N GLY A 53 0.54 -2.36 15.92
CA GLY A 53 1.44 -2.20 17.07
C GLY A 53 2.90 -1.88 16.72
N HIS A 54 3.28 -1.90 15.45
CA HIS A 54 4.63 -1.62 14.99
C HIS A 54 4.65 -1.06 13.56
N ILE A 55 5.78 -0.47 13.17
CA ILE A 55 6.01 -0.03 11.79
C ILE A 55 6.24 -1.27 10.92
N SER A 56 5.53 -1.36 9.81
CA SER A 56 5.65 -2.47 8.86
C SER A 56 7.11 -2.72 8.43
N TYR A 57 7.49 -4.00 8.32
CA TYR A 57 8.81 -4.43 7.85
C TYR A 57 8.93 -4.51 6.32
N ASN A 58 7.82 -4.68 5.64
CA ASN A 58 7.75 -4.93 4.19
C ASN A 58 6.81 -3.98 3.45
N GLY A 59 6.17 -3.02 4.16
CA GLY A 59 5.19 -2.10 3.59
C GLY A 59 3.80 -2.69 3.40
N GLN A 60 3.55 -3.90 3.91
CA GLN A 60 2.26 -4.58 3.88
C GLN A 60 1.50 -4.35 5.18
N ILE A 61 0.19 -4.56 5.16
CA ILE A 61 -0.65 -4.57 6.36
C ILE A 61 -0.38 -5.88 7.10
N ASN A 62 0.11 -5.78 8.33
CA ASN A 62 0.38 -6.94 9.18
C ASN A 62 -0.87 -7.38 9.96
N GLU A 63 -0.70 -8.41 10.81
CA GLU A 63 -1.77 -8.82 11.72
C GLU A 63 -2.08 -7.72 12.73
N PHE A 64 -3.36 -7.55 13.03
CA PHE A 64 -3.82 -6.61 14.02
C PHE A 64 -3.78 -7.24 15.41
N GLN A 65 -3.24 -6.49 16.36
CA GLN A 65 -3.16 -6.90 17.76
C GLN A 65 -4.52 -6.79 18.43
N LYS A 66 -4.84 -7.74 19.30
CA LYS A 66 -6.11 -7.75 20.05
C LYS A 66 -6.27 -6.58 21.04
N GLY A 67 -5.24 -5.78 21.24
CA GLY A 67 -5.28 -4.66 22.17
C GLY A 67 -6.41 -3.69 21.91
N PHE A 68 -6.76 -3.43 20.66
CA PHE A 68 -7.87 -2.53 20.33
C PHE A 68 -9.25 -3.16 20.60
N GLU A 69 -9.39 -4.48 20.56
CA GLU A 69 -10.62 -5.19 20.97
C GLU A 69 -10.92 -4.92 22.46
N HIS A 70 -9.88 -4.94 23.29
CA HIS A 70 -10.01 -4.61 24.70
C HIS A 70 -10.37 -3.16 24.96
N VAL A 71 -9.97 -2.25 24.04
CA VAL A 71 -10.41 -0.85 24.07
C VAL A 71 -11.90 -0.74 23.80
N LEU A 72 -12.42 -1.45 22.80
CA LEU A 72 -13.83 -1.39 22.37
C LEU A 72 -14.78 -2.19 23.27
N LYS A 73 -14.24 -3.14 24.02
CA LYS A 73 -15.06 -4.00 24.89
C LYS A 73 -15.89 -3.16 25.85
N ASP A 74 -17.18 -3.43 25.93
CA ASP A 74 -18.15 -2.76 26.82
C ASP A 74 -18.33 -1.24 26.54
N LEU A 75 -17.92 -0.74 25.36
CA LEU A 75 -18.16 0.63 24.92
C LEU A 75 -19.25 0.66 23.84
N GLU A 76 -20.50 0.84 24.24
CA GLU A 76 -21.65 0.80 23.31
C GLU A 76 -21.75 2.03 22.40
N ASN A 77 -21.28 3.19 22.84
CA ASN A 77 -21.43 4.48 22.14
C ASN A 77 -20.21 4.90 21.32
N VAL A 78 -19.30 3.97 21.01
CA VAL A 78 -18.09 4.27 20.21
C VAL A 78 -18.29 3.83 18.77
N THR A 79 -18.06 4.75 17.85
CA THR A 79 -18.02 4.47 16.41
C THR A 79 -16.59 4.29 15.96
N THR A 80 -16.30 3.14 15.33
CA THR A 80 -14.99 2.86 14.77
C THR A 80 -14.96 3.14 13.28
N VAL A 81 -13.97 3.91 12.81
CA VAL A 81 -13.80 4.23 11.39
C VAL A 81 -12.48 3.62 10.91
N PRO A 82 -12.51 2.60 10.06
CA PRO A 82 -11.29 2.06 9.46
C PRO A 82 -10.65 3.11 8.56
N PHE A 83 -9.31 3.21 8.60
CA PHE A 83 -8.57 4.07 7.68
C PHE A 83 -7.34 3.38 7.15
N TYR A 84 -6.92 3.77 5.95
CA TYR A 84 -5.74 3.25 5.27
C TYR A 84 -4.82 4.38 4.82
N LEU A 85 -3.53 4.23 5.11
CA LEU A 85 -2.47 5.16 4.71
C LEU A 85 -1.60 4.53 3.63
N ARG A 86 -1.52 5.16 2.47
CA ARG A 86 -0.65 4.76 1.37
C ARG A 86 0.43 5.79 1.10
N GLY A 87 1.61 5.33 0.69
CA GLY A 87 2.71 6.19 0.24
C GLY A 87 3.79 6.45 1.29
N LEU A 88 3.66 5.89 2.50
CA LEU A 88 4.65 6.07 3.57
C LEU A 88 5.85 5.11 3.48
N TRP A 89 5.71 3.96 2.80
CA TRP A 89 6.80 3.03 2.58
C TRP A 89 7.92 3.64 1.74
N GLY A 90 9.17 3.42 2.12
CA GLY A 90 10.33 4.08 1.53
C GLY A 90 10.58 5.52 2.03
N SER A 91 9.79 6.02 3.00
CA SER A 91 10.10 7.29 3.68
C SER A 91 11.30 7.13 4.62
N SER A 92 11.88 8.26 5.04
CA SER A 92 12.98 8.26 6.01
C SER A 92 12.62 7.57 7.33
N PHE A 93 11.35 7.59 7.70
CA PHE A 93 10.83 6.96 8.93
C PHE A 93 10.38 5.51 8.75
N SER A 94 10.33 4.99 7.51
CA SER A 94 9.98 3.59 7.26
C SER A 94 11.16 2.66 7.55
N ARG A 95 10.88 1.36 7.69
CA ARG A 95 11.90 0.31 7.82
C ARG A 95 12.42 -0.20 6.47
N ALA A 96 12.05 0.45 5.37
CA ALA A 96 12.59 0.14 4.05
C ALA A 96 14.11 0.28 4.05
N ASP A 97 14.79 -0.53 3.24
CA ASP A 97 16.22 -0.41 3.07
C ASP A 97 16.64 0.88 2.34
N SER A 98 17.94 1.13 2.29
CA SER A 98 18.51 2.33 1.68
C SER A 98 18.21 2.44 0.18
N PHE A 99 18.10 1.34 -0.53
CA PHE A 99 17.77 1.31 -1.96
C PHE A 99 16.39 1.92 -2.20
N TYR A 100 15.35 1.43 -1.51
CA TYR A 100 13.99 1.96 -1.65
C TYR A 100 13.86 3.41 -1.16
N LYS A 101 14.56 3.77 -0.07
CA LYS A 101 14.58 5.15 0.41
C LYS A 101 15.18 6.12 -0.61
N ASN A 102 16.27 5.72 -1.27
CA ASN A 102 16.93 6.54 -2.29
C ASN A 102 16.10 6.61 -3.58
N LEU A 103 15.47 5.50 -3.99
CA LEU A 103 14.58 5.47 -5.14
C LEU A 103 13.42 6.46 -4.98
N THR A 104 12.78 6.46 -3.81
CA THR A 104 11.67 7.36 -3.53
C THR A 104 12.08 8.83 -3.41
N LYS A 105 13.30 9.13 -2.94
CA LYS A 105 13.85 10.49 -2.94
C LYS A 105 14.05 11.04 -4.36
N ARG A 106 14.49 10.20 -5.29
CA ARG A 106 14.70 10.58 -6.71
C ARG A 106 13.41 10.88 -7.45
N GLN A 107 12.28 10.33 -7.01
CA GLN A 107 10.98 10.51 -7.66
C GLN A 107 10.32 11.88 -7.36
N GLY A 108 10.94 12.73 -6.56
CA GLY A 108 10.43 14.06 -6.22
C GLY A 108 9.36 14.05 -5.13
N LYS A 109 8.22 14.71 -5.36
CA LYS A 109 7.14 14.81 -4.37
C LYS A 109 6.47 13.47 -4.12
N ARG A 110 6.39 13.09 -2.82
CA ARG A 110 5.70 11.88 -2.38
C ARG A 110 4.20 12.12 -2.33
N GLU A 111 3.43 11.26 -2.97
CA GLU A 111 1.98 11.24 -2.84
C GLU A 111 1.60 10.38 -1.63
N ILE A 112 0.96 11.01 -0.66
CA ILE A 112 0.39 10.31 0.51
C ILE A 112 -1.12 10.35 0.35
N LEU A 113 -1.75 9.18 0.40
CA LEU A 113 -3.19 9.02 0.33
C LEU A 113 -3.70 8.49 1.67
N VAL A 114 -4.74 9.15 2.17
CA VAL A 114 -5.49 8.71 3.34
C VAL A 114 -6.89 8.38 2.88
N ALA A 115 -7.35 7.18 3.14
CA ALA A 115 -8.71 6.76 2.84
C ALA A 115 -9.41 6.36 4.13
N PHE A 116 -10.67 6.74 4.25
CA PHE A 116 -11.55 6.36 5.36
C PHE A 116 -12.64 5.44 4.83
N GLY A 117 -12.91 4.37 5.57
CA GLY A 117 -14.00 3.44 5.30
C GLY A 117 -15.31 3.89 5.93
N LYS A 118 -16.34 3.09 5.79
CA LYS A 118 -17.63 3.34 6.42
C LYS A 118 -17.52 3.21 7.96
N PRO A 119 -18.22 4.06 8.72
CA PRO A 119 -18.32 3.92 10.16
C PRO A 119 -18.90 2.55 10.56
N ILE A 120 -18.38 1.98 11.62
CA ILE A 120 -18.80 0.70 12.19
C ILE A 120 -19.26 0.98 13.62
N HIS A 121 -20.48 0.62 13.92
CA HIS A 121 -21.07 0.77 15.25
C HIS A 121 -20.97 -0.58 15.99
N GLY A 122 -20.66 -0.51 17.27
CA GLY A 122 -20.49 -1.67 18.11
C GLY A 122 -19.11 -2.34 17.99
N PHE A 123 -19.02 -3.53 18.58
CA PHE A 123 -17.77 -4.29 18.65
C PHE A 123 -17.37 -4.88 17.29
N ILE A 124 -16.09 -4.84 16.99
CA ILE A 124 -15.46 -5.52 15.85
C ILE A 124 -14.14 -6.13 16.29
N ASP A 125 -13.89 -7.37 15.91
CA ASP A 125 -12.63 -8.06 16.22
C ASP A 125 -11.47 -7.65 15.29
N ALA A 126 -10.24 -8.03 15.66
CA ALA A 126 -9.02 -7.69 14.95
C ALA A 126 -8.99 -8.19 13.51
N THR A 127 -9.49 -9.40 13.29
CA THR A 127 -9.49 -10.04 11.98
C THR A 127 -10.47 -9.35 11.03
N ALA A 128 -11.68 -9.09 11.50
CA ALA A 128 -12.70 -8.39 10.73
C ALA A 128 -12.28 -6.93 10.44
N MET A 129 -11.66 -6.25 11.40
CA MET A 129 -11.13 -4.90 11.19
C MET A 129 -10.00 -4.89 10.15
N LYS A 130 -9.06 -5.84 10.23
CA LYS A 130 -8.01 -6.00 9.22
C LYS A 130 -8.61 -6.21 7.83
N GLN A 131 -9.64 -7.05 7.72
CA GLN A 131 -10.33 -7.28 6.45
C GLN A 131 -10.93 -5.98 5.89
N LYS A 132 -11.58 -5.15 6.73
CA LYS A 132 -12.11 -3.85 6.30
C LYS A 132 -11.01 -2.88 5.81
N VAL A 133 -9.88 -2.86 6.47
CA VAL A 133 -8.73 -2.04 6.04
C VAL A 133 -8.10 -2.58 4.75
N LEU A 134 -8.05 -3.90 4.56
CA LEU A 134 -7.60 -4.53 3.30
C LEU A 134 -8.53 -4.17 2.14
N GLU A 135 -9.85 -4.30 2.30
CA GLU A 135 -10.84 -3.91 1.30
C GLU A 135 -10.67 -2.44 0.90
N LEU A 136 -10.46 -1.57 1.89
CA LEU A 136 -10.19 -0.15 1.66
C LEU A 136 -8.88 0.06 0.89
N SER A 137 -7.84 -0.71 1.20
CA SER A 137 -6.56 -0.64 0.50
C SER A 137 -6.69 -0.99 -0.99
N PHE A 138 -7.49 -1.99 -1.34
CA PHE A 138 -7.74 -2.35 -2.74
C PHE A 138 -8.41 -1.23 -3.51
N SER A 139 -9.43 -0.60 -2.95
CA SER A 139 -10.11 0.55 -3.58
C SER A 139 -9.17 1.74 -3.80
N VAL A 140 -8.24 1.98 -2.89
CA VAL A 140 -7.19 3.00 -3.05
C VAL A 140 -6.21 2.64 -4.16
N TRP A 141 -5.78 1.37 -4.23
CA TRP A 141 -4.90 0.88 -5.27
C TRP A 141 -5.55 0.99 -6.65
N GLU A 142 -6.80 0.59 -6.79
CA GLU A 142 -7.57 0.70 -8.04
C GLU A 142 -7.60 2.17 -8.51
N LYS A 143 -7.94 3.10 -7.63
CA LYS A 143 -7.94 4.54 -7.92
C LYS A 143 -6.57 5.08 -8.35
N VAL A 144 -5.49 4.56 -7.78
CA VAL A 144 -4.12 4.95 -8.16
C VAL A 144 -3.73 4.34 -9.50
N MET A 145 -4.08 3.06 -9.73
CA MET A 145 -3.75 2.37 -10.98
C MET A 145 -4.52 2.94 -12.15
N SER A 146 -5.79 3.33 -11.97
CA SER A 146 -6.59 3.97 -13.04
C SER A 146 -5.97 5.28 -13.57
N LYS A 147 -5.17 5.98 -12.74
CA LYS A 147 -4.45 7.19 -13.13
C LYS A 147 -3.08 6.92 -13.78
N ARG A 148 -2.57 5.70 -13.70
CA ARG A 148 -1.26 5.33 -14.23
C ARG A 148 -1.40 4.80 -15.64
N LYS A 149 -0.46 5.17 -16.50
CA LYS A 149 -0.35 4.55 -17.81
C LYS A 149 0.09 3.08 -17.66
N PRO A 150 -0.46 2.17 -18.45
CA PRO A 150 -0.05 0.77 -18.44
C PRO A 150 1.46 0.60 -18.67
N LEU A 151 2.04 -0.48 -18.15
CA LEU A 151 3.45 -0.79 -18.33
C LEU A 151 3.88 -0.80 -19.79
N MET A 152 3.02 -1.30 -20.67
CA MET A 152 3.22 -1.32 -22.13
C MET A 152 3.45 0.07 -22.72
N HIS A 153 2.81 1.10 -22.17
CA HIS A 153 3.02 2.47 -22.63
C HIS A 153 4.44 2.97 -22.31
N HIS A 154 4.94 2.67 -21.11
CA HIS A 154 6.30 3.04 -20.71
C HIS A 154 7.36 2.27 -21.51
N TRP A 155 7.13 0.96 -21.70
CA TRP A 155 7.98 0.16 -22.55
C TRP A 155 8.03 0.70 -23.98
N LEU A 156 6.88 0.97 -24.62
CA LEU A 156 6.81 1.48 -25.99
C LEU A 156 7.55 2.81 -26.15
N ASN A 157 7.42 3.73 -25.19
CA ASN A 157 8.17 4.99 -25.22
C ASN A 157 9.67 4.77 -25.11
N SER A 158 10.12 3.89 -24.22
CA SER A 158 11.52 3.52 -24.11
C SER A 158 12.04 2.84 -25.36
N ALA A 159 11.28 1.94 -25.94
CA ALA A 159 11.62 1.20 -27.15
C ALA A 159 11.76 2.12 -28.37
N LYS A 160 10.83 3.10 -28.53
CA LYS A 160 10.91 4.11 -29.60
C LYS A 160 12.18 4.97 -29.50
N SER A 161 12.64 5.27 -28.31
CA SER A 161 13.88 6.04 -28.09
C SER A 161 15.14 5.22 -28.29
N ASN A 162 15.04 3.88 -28.38
CA ASN A 162 16.17 2.96 -28.42
C ASN A 162 15.95 1.81 -29.43
N LEU A 163 15.53 2.12 -30.66
CA LEU A 163 15.08 1.14 -31.66
C LEU A 163 16.05 -0.02 -31.93
N PHE A 164 17.34 0.25 -31.94
CA PHE A 164 18.38 -0.75 -32.24
C PHE A 164 18.93 -1.48 -31.02
N LYS A 165 18.53 -1.05 -29.78
CA LYS A 165 18.92 -1.77 -28.57
C LYS A 165 18.20 -3.11 -28.48
N GLU A 166 18.85 -4.08 -27.89
CA GLU A 166 18.33 -5.40 -27.58
C GLU A 166 17.12 -5.27 -26.64
N ALA A 167 15.99 -5.88 -27.02
CA ALA A 167 14.74 -5.85 -26.30
C ALA A 167 14.44 -7.15 -25.57
N ALA A 168 14.73 -8.28 -26.22
CA ALA A 168 14.47 -9.61 -25.68
C ALA A 168 15.51 -10.61 -26.21
N VAL A 169 15.86 -11.57 -25.36
CA VAL A 169 16.69 -12.72 -25.70
C VAL A 169 15.96 -13.96 -25.20
N ASP A 170 15.80 -14.96 -26.05
CA ASP A 170 15.20 -16.23 -25.63
C ASP A 170 16.24 -17.22 -25.09
N ALA A 171 15.77 -18.35 -24.58
CA ALA A 171 16.62 -19.42 -24.05
C ALA A 171 17.54 -20.07 -25.12
N GLN A 172 17.22 -19.91 -26.41
CA GLN A 172 17.99 -20.41 -27.53
C GLN A 172 18.98 -19.37 -28.05
N GLY A 173 19.06 -18.20 -27.42
CA GLY A 173 19.98 -17.12 -27.78
C GLY A 173 19.51 -16.24 -28.93
N THR A 174 18.24 -16.35 -29.38
CA THR A 174 17.67 -15.48 -30.39
C THR A 174 17.48 -14.08 -29.82
N LYS A 175 18.05 -13.08 -30.48
CA LYS A 175 18.01 -11.69 -30.04
C LYS A 175 17.09 -10.87 -30.91
N LEU A 176 16.16 -10.18 -30.24
CA LEU A 176 15.28 -9.20 -30.87
C LEU A 176 15.65 -7.80 -30.38
N ASN A 177 15.89 -6.88 -31.32
CA ASN A 177 15.98 -5.46 -30.98
C ASN A 177 14.57 -4.85 -30.89
N ASN A 178 14.47 -3.64 -30.30
CA ASN A 178 13.19 -2.98 -30.10
C ASN A 178 12.39 -2.77 -31.41
N LEU A 179 13.07 -2.49 -32.53
CA LEU A 179 12.39 -2.30 -33.81
C LEU A 179 11.72 -3.60 -34.28
N LYS A 180 12.45 -4.71 -34.26
CA LYS A 180 11.90 -6.02 -34.64
C LYS A 180 10.80 -6.46 -33.67
N PHE A 181 10.96 -6.19 -32.38
CA PHE A 181 9.96 -6.52 -31.37
C PHE A 181 8.66 -5.72 -31.57
N ILE A 182 8.73 -4.40 -31.82
CA ILE A 182 7.54 -3.58 -32.16
C ILE A 182 6.87 -4.09 -33.42
N ALA A 183 7.62 -4.41 -34.47
CA ALA A 183 7.06 -4.94 -35.72
C ALA A 183 6.33 -6.28 -35.49
N ALA A 184 6.92 -7.19 -34.70
CA ALA A 184 6.30 -8.46 -34.34
C ALA A 184 4.99 -8.24 -33.55
N VAL A 185 4.99 -7.34 -32.55
CA VAL A 185 3.78 -6.98 -31.79
C VAL A 185 2.68 -6.48 -32.72
N LEU A 186 2.99 -5.57 -33.66
CA LEU A 186 2.01 -5.02 -34.58
C LEU A 186 1.39 -6.07 -35.50
N MET A 187 2.22 -6.99 -36.02
CA MET A 187 1.74 -8.13 -36.82
C MET A 187 0.84 -9.04 -35.99
N PHE A 188 1.26 -9.37 -34.78
CA PHE A 188 0.50 -10.25 -33.88
C PHE A 188 -0.85 -9.65 -33.46
N VAL A 189 -0.89 -8.35 -33.14
CA VAL A 189 -2.14 -7.63 -32.84
C VAL A 189 -3.12 -7.68 -34.00
N LYS A 190 -2.63 -7.54 -35.24
CA LYS A 190 -3.48 -7.65 -36.45
C LYS A 190 -4.11 -9.04 -36.57
N THR A 191 -3.32 -10.08 -36.36
CA THR A 191 -3.79 -11.48 -36.40
C THR A 191 -4.78 -11.77 -35.28
N LEU A 192 -4.44 -11.35 -34.04
CA LEU A 192 -5.31 -11.55 -32.89
C LEU A 192 -6.66 -10.84 -33.03
N LYS A 193 -6.69 -9.59 -33.50
CA LYS A 193 -7.94 -8.88 -33.72
C LYS A 193 -8.87 -9.58 -34.71
N ALA A 194 -8.30 -10.20 -35.74
CA ALA A 194 -9.09 -10.98 -36.70
C ALA A 194 -9.65 -12.29 -36.06
N ALA A 195 -8.89 -12.91 -35.14
CA ALA A 195 -9.29 -14.17 -34.52
C ALA A 195 -10.25 -13.99 -33.34
N LEU A 196 -10.10 -12.92 -32.56
CA LEU A 196 -10.83 -12.72 -31.30
C LEU A 196 -12.17 -12.01 -31.46
N GLY A 197 -12.37 -11.24 -32.53
CA GLY A 197 -13.60 -10.49 -32.71
C GLY A 197 -13.91 -9.54 -31.54
N ASN A 198 -15.04 -9.76 -30.87
CA ASN A 198 -15.51 -8.97 -29.71
C ASN A 198 -15.30 -9.67 -28.36
N GLU A 199 -14.50 -10.73 -28.31
CA GLU A 199 -14.23 -11.43 -27.04
C GLU A 199 -13.51 -10.54 -26.04
N LYS A 200 -14.01 -10.52 -24.78
CA LYS A 200 -13.45 -9.70 -23.69
C LYS A 200 -12.38 -10.43 -22.88
N ASN A 201 -12.46 -11.74 -22.83
CA ASN A 201 -11.56 -12.58 -22.05
C ASN A 201 -10.81 -13.53 -23.00
N VAL A 202 -9.49 -13.49 -22.92
CA VAL A 202 -8.61 -14.28 -23.77
C VAL A 202 -7.66 -15.10 -22.91
N GLY A 203 -7.69 -16.41 -23.09
CA GLY A 203 -6.69 -17.31 -22.51
C GLY A 203 -5.44 -17.33 -23.38
N VAL A 204 -4.27 -17.08 -22.77
CA VAL A 204 -2.98 -17.16 -23.46
C VAL A 204 -2.18 -18.33 -22.92
N LEU A 205 -1.86 -19.29 -23.79
CA LEU A 205 -1.02 -20.45 -23.46
C LEU A 205 0.16 -20.46 -24.44
N LEU A 206 1.27 -19.89 -24.02
CA LEU A 206 2.49 -19.82 -24.83
C LEU A 206 3.69 -20.38 -24.05
N PRO A 207 4.65 -21.03 -24.74
CA PRO A 207 5.90 -21.43 -24.10
C PRO A 207 6.68 -20.19 -23.64
N SER A 208 7.54 -20.35 -22.63
CA SER A 208 8.44 -19.30 -22.17
C SER A 208 9.51 -19.01 -23.22
N SER A 209 9.19 -18.12 -24.16
CA SER A 209 10.08 -17.68 -25.24
C SER A 209 10.00 -16.17 -25.40
N SER A 210 10.91 -15.60 -26.20
CA SER A 210 10.88 -14.17 -26.53
C SER A 210 9.57 -13.77 -27.24
N ILE A 211 8.95 -14.68 -27.97
CA ILE A 211 7.65 -14.50 -28.63
C ILE A 211 6.52 -14.54 -27.60
N GLY A 212 6.61 -15.38 -26.56
CA GLY A 212 5.65 -15.43 -25.47
C GLY A 212 5.62 -14.20 -24.57
N ALA A 213 6.61 -13.31 -24.69
CA ALA A 213 6.66 -12.03 -23.98
C ALA A 213 5.93 -10.88 -24.74
N ILE A 214 5.53 -11.11 -25.98
CA ILE A 214 4.79 -10.17 -26.82
C ILE A 214 3.30 -10.20 -26.48
#